data_0de8366fcd0bffc4dba2f32a30b86280
#
_entry.id   0de8366fcd0bffc4dba2f32a30b86280
#
_cell.length_a   1.000
_cell.length_b   1.000
_cell.length_c   1.000
_cell.angle_alpha   90.00
_cell.angle_beta   90.00
_cell.angle_gamma   90.00
#
_symmetry.space_group_name_H-M   'P 1'
#
loop_
_entity.id
_entity.type
_entity.pdbx_description
1 polymer ?
#
loop_
_entity_poly.entity_id
_entity_poly.type
_entity_poly.pdbx_seq_one_letter_code
_entity_poly.pdbx_strand_id
1 'polypeptide(L)'
;MNPLRTVIIDDERYACERLKKLLLPFSQIEVLKCLTDSGEAINYILKIKPDLLFLDIELDNNVSGFDIIDLLEEKLLSPLVILVTAHTQYTIKAVKHQVFDYLVKPVDIDELEDTVDRLIKRLYSNPFKMRKLFNMLSDREISVLKYIFEGKTSQEIAAELYISLNTVHTHRRNILKKTGARSVIDLIKLNSHGYD
;
A
#
# COMPACT_ATOMS: atom_id res chain seq x y z
N MET A 1 -2.67 9.01 13.15
CA MET A 1 -2.88 8.65 11.75
C MET A 1 -4.21 7.93 11.67
N ASN A 2 -5.05 8.16 10.67
CA ASN A 2 -6.32 7.44 10.59
C ASN A 2 -6.04 5.98 10.22
N PRO A 3 -6.67 5.01 10.89
CA PRO A 3 -6.56 3.61 10.53
C PRO A 3 -7.12 3.35 9.13
N LEU A 4 -6.67 2.27 8.50
CA LEU A 4 -7.19 1.81 7.21
C LEU A 4 -8.61 1.30 7.39
N ARG A 5 -9.54 1.93 6.69
CA ARG A 5 -10.96 1.54 6.66
C ARG A 5 -11.08 0.22 5.91
N THR A 6 -11.30 -0.85 6.63
CA THR A 6 -11.17 -2.21 6.13
C THR A 6 -12.53 -2.90 6.09
N VAL A 7 -12.78 -3.66 5.03
CA VAL A 7 -13.95 -4.53 4.90
C VAL A 7 -13.48 -5.98 4.68
N ILE A 8 -14.13 -6.91 5.35
CA ILE A 8 -13.91 -8.35 5.17
C ILE A 8 -15.12 -8.92 4.44
N ILE A 9 -14.88 -9.69 3.38
CA ILE A 9 -15.91 -10.31 2.54
C ILE A 9 -15.59 -11.80 2.42
N ASP A 10 -16.47 -12.63 2.94
CA ASP A 10 -16.30 -14.08 3.03
C ASP A 10 -17.69 -14.68 3.32
N ASP A 11 -18.20 -15.58 2.51
CA ASP A 11 -19.53 -16.18 2.69
C ASP A 11 -19.63 -17.02 3.98
N GLU A 12 -18.49 -17.47 4.51
CA GLU A 12 -18.41 -18.13 5.80
C GLU A 12 -18.33 -17.13 6.96
N ARG A 13 -19.43 -16.93 7.67
CA ARG A 13 -19.48 -16.02 8.83
C ARG A 13 -18.40 -16.30 9.87
N TYR A 14 -18.07 -17.57 10.10
CA TYR A 14 -17.03 -17.95 11.07
C TYR A 14 -15.63 -17.48 10.63
N ALA A 15 -15.31 -17.62 9.34
CA ALA A 15 -14.04 -17.14 8.77
C ALA A 15 -13.92 -15.62 8.90
N CYS A 16 -15.00 -14.89 8.55
CA CYS A 16 -15.11 -13.44 8.76
C CYS A 16 -14.80 -13.02 10.21
N GLU A 17 -15.51 -13.61 11.17
CA GLU A 17 -15.36 -13.25 12.60
C GLU A 17 -13.99 -13.66 13.15
N ARG A 18 -13.43 -14.78 12.69
CA ARG A 18 -12.08 -15.21 13.05
C ARG A 18 -11.05 -14.21 12.55
N LEU A 19 -11.09 -13.84 11.27
CA LEU A 19 -10.15 -12.87 10.70
C LEU A 19 -10.28 -11.51 11.37
N LYS A 20 -11.49 -11.05 11.64
CA LYS A 20 -11.73 -9.82 12.41
C LYS A 20 -11.05 -9.86 13.78
N LYS A 21 -11.10 -10.99 14.50
CA LYS A 21 -10.42 -11.15 15.78
C LYS A 21 -8.90 -11.11 15.64
N LEU A 22 -8.35 -11.77 14.61
CA LEU A 22 -6.92 -11.75 14.33
C LEU A 22 -6.41 -10.34 13.99
N LEU A 23 -7.25 -9.48 13.43
CA LEU A 23 -6.92 -8.11 13.08
C LEU A 23 -7.00 -7.11 14.25
N LEU A 24 -7.61 -7.47 15.40
CA LEU A 24 -7.76 -6.58 16.56
C LEU A 24 -6.45 -5.99 17.10
N PRO A 25 -5.31 -6.72 17.13
CA PRO A 25 -4.05 -6.16 17.63
C PRO A 25 -3.48 -5.04 16.75
N PHE A 26 -3.87 -4.94 15.48
CA PHE A 26 -3.30 -4.00 14.52
C PHE A 26 -4.06 -2.66 14.55
N SER A 27 -3.60 -1.72 15.36
CA SER A 27 -4.23 -0.39 15.51
C SER A 27 -4.30 0.43 14.22
N GLN A 28 -3.55 0.03 13.18
CA GLN A 28 -3.54 0.64 11.86
C GLN A 28 -4.71 0.17 10.97
N ILE A 29 -5.46 -0.85 11.40
CA ILE A 29 -6.57 -1.45 10.66
C ILE A 29 -7.86 -1.26 11.44
N GLU A 30 -8.86 -0.63 10.82
CA GLU A 30 -10.21 -0.49 11.37
C GLU A 30 -11.18 -1.35 10.56
N VAL A 31 -11.61 -2.48 11.11
CA VAL A 31 -12.59 -3.34 10.44
C VAL A 31 -13.99 -2.73 10.57
N LEU A 32 -14.47 -2.13 9.49
CA LEU A 32 -15.77 -1.47 9.43
C LEU A 32 -16.92 -2.47 9.42
N LYS A 33 -16.79 -3.53 8.63
CA LYS A 33 -17.84 -4.54 8.46
C LYS A 33 -17.27 -5.87 7.98
N CYS A 34 -17.92 -6.95 8.41
CA CYS A 34 -17.81 -8.27 7.81
C CYS A 34 -19.10 -8.51 7.00
N LEU A 35 -18.97 -8.96 5.76
CA LEU A 35 -20.05 -9.15 4.82
C LEU A 35 -20.00 -10.59 4.27
N THR A 36 -21.14 -11.27 4.32
CA THR A 36 -21.27 -12.67 3.92
C THR A 36 -22.17 -12.85 2.70
N ASP A 37 -22.82 -11.81 2.22
CA ASP A 37 -23.59 -11.76 1.00
C ASP A 37 -22.86 -10.90 -0.03
N SER A 38 -22.59 -11.43 -1.21
CA SER A 38 -21.82 -10.77 -2.26
C SER A 38 -22.52 -9.52 -2.79
N GLY A 39 -23.84 -9.52 -2.91
CA GLY A 39 -24.62 -8.37 -3.37
C GLY A 39 -24.60 -7.23 -2.35
N GLU A 40 -24.75 -7.55 -1.06
CA GLU A 40 -24.62 -6.56 0.01
C GLU A 40 -23.18 -6.01 0.05
N ALA A 41 -22.17 -6.87 -0.13
CA ALA A 41 -20.77 -6.48 -0.15
C ALA A 41 -20.49 -5.47 -1.26
N ILE A 42 -20.90 -5.76 -2.49
CA ILE A 42 -20.74 -4.86 -3.64
C ILE A 42 -21.35 -3.48 -3.34
N ASN A 43 -22.61 -3.45 -2.89
CA ASN A 43 -23.30 -2.19 -2.58
C ASN A 43 -22.58 -1.41 -1.48
N TYR A 44 -22.10 -2.11 -0.45
CA TYR A 44 -21.42 -1.49 0.67
C TYR A 44 -20.08 -0.89 0.27
N ILE A 45 -19.21 -1.64 -0.46
CA ILE A 45 -17.91 -1.14 -0.89
C ILE A 45 -18.01 0.03 -1.87
N LEU A 46 -18.97 0.01 -2.78
CA LEU A 46 -19.21 1.12 -3.71
C LEU A 46 -19.62 2.41 -2.96
N LYS A 47 -20.41 2.28 -1.89
CA LYS A 47 -20.86 3.40 -1.07
C LYS A 47 -19.76 3.94 -0.14
N ILE A 48 -19.07 3.03 0.55
CA ILE A 48 -18.13 3.38 1.62
C ILE A 48 -16.73 3.68 1.08
N LYS A 49 -16.34 3.03 -0.03
CA LYS A 49 -15.01 3.14 -0.64
C LYS A 49 -13.92 2.88 0.41
N PRO A 50 -13.79 1.63 0.88
CA PRO A 50 -12.79 1.26 1.87
C PRO A 50 -11.37 1.39 1.32
N ASP A 51 -10.38 1.46 2.22
CA ASP A 51 -8.97 1.54 1.87
C ASP A 51 -8.36 0.15 1.63
N LEU A 52 -8.91 -0.86 2.34
CA LEU A 52 -8.42 -2.23 2.33
C LEU A 52 -9.60 -3.22 2.29
N LEU A 53 -9.45 -4.27 1.48
CA LEU A 53 -10.36 -5.41 1.43
C LEU A 53 -9.59 -6.69 1.79
N PHE A 54 -10.13 -7.47 2.71
CA PHE A 54 -9.87 -8.90 2.80
C PHE A 54 -11.02 -9.61 2.10
N LEU A 55 -10.71 -10.40 1.09
CA LEU A 55 -11.70 -10.89 0.13
C LEU A 55 -11.50 -12.38 -0.12
N ASP A 56 -12.52 -13.20 0.15
CA ASP A 56 -12.50 -14.57 -0.31
C ASP A 56 -12.71 -14.64 -1.83
N ILE A 57 -12.15 -15.64 -2.44
CA ILE A 57 -12.30 -15.93 -3.88
C ILE A 57 -13.64 -16.60 -4.16
N GLU A 58 -14.01 -17.56 -3.33
CA GLU A 58 -15.28 -18.29 -3.48
C GLU A 58 -16.33 -17.64 -2.58
N LEU A 59 -17.34 -17.06 -3.21
CA LEU A 59 -18.44 -16.37 -2.54
C LEU A 59 -19.77 -17.02 -2.91
N ASP A 60 -20.84 -16.62 -2.24
CA ASP A 60 -22.20 -17.04 -2.53
C ASP A 60 -22.67 -16.66 -3.95
N ASN A 61 -23.78 -17.25 -4.39
CA ASN A 61 -24.46 -16.92 -5.65
C ASN A 61 -23.60 -16.99 -6.92
N ASN A 62 -22.58 -17.86 -6.96
CA ASN A 62 -21.60 -17.99 -8.06
C ASN A 62 -20.82 -16.71 -8.37
N VAL A 63 -20.73 -15.78 -7.42
CA VAL A 63 -19.87 -14.60 -7.51
C VAL A 63 -18.47 -14.99 -7.02
N SER A 64 -17.46 -14.65 -7.79
CA SER A 64 -16.07 -14.81 -7.39
C SER A 64 -15.54 -13.49 -6.81
N GLY A 65 -14.62 -13.58 -5.85
CA GLY A 65 -13.87 -12.40 -5.41
C GLY A 65 -13.18 -11.64 -6.56
N PHE A 66 -12.81 -12.34 -7.63
CA PHE A 66 -12.27 -11.70 -8.83
C PHE A 66 -13.32 -10.88 -9.59
N ASP A 67 -14.60 -11.28 -9.60
CA ASP A 67 -15.66 -10.48 -10.21
C ASP A 67 -15.87 -9.16 -9.47
N ILE A 68 -15.66 -9.18 -8.14
CA ILE A 68 -15.66 -7.96 -7.33
C ILE A 68 -14.47 -7.07 -7.68
N ILE A 69 -13.27 -7.64 -7.88
CA ILE A 69 -12.07 -6.87 -8.28
C ILE A 69 -12.29 -6.23 -9.66
N ASP A 70 -12.78 -6.99 -10.64
CA ASP A 70 -13.08 -6.50 -11.99
C ASP A 70 -14.09 -5.34 -11.93
N LEU A 71 -15.14 -5.47 -11.12
CA LEU A 71 -16.12 -4.40 -10.91
C LEU A 71 -15.49 -3.15 -10.28
N LEU A 72 -14.57 -3.31 -9.33
CA LEU A 72 -13.87 -2.18 -8.71
C LEU A 72 -13.01 -1.44 -9.74
N GLU A 73 -12.32 -2.16 -10.61
CA GLU A 73 -11.52 -1.60 -11.72
C GLU A 73 -12.42 -0.81 -12.69
N GLU A 74 -13.58 -1.38 -13.09
CA GLU A 74 -14.57 -0.67 -13.93
C GLU A 74 -15.08 0.63 -13.30
N LYS A 75 -15.23 0.65 -11.97
CA LYS A 75 -15.69 1.82 -11.21
C LYS A 75 -14.55 2.78 -10.84
N LEU A 76 -13.32 2.52 -11.31
CA LEU A 76 -12.12 3.31 -10.99
C LEU A 76 -11.86 3.42 -9.47
N LEU A 77 -12.22 2.37 -8.73
CA LEU A 77 -11.92 2.22 -7.31
C LEU A 77 -10.72 1.30 -7.16
N SER A 78 -9.76 1.69 -6.35
CA SER A 78 -8.50 0.96 -6.18
C SER A 78 -8.18 0.74 -4.69
N PRO A 79 -9.05 0.06 -3.91
CA PRO A 79 -8.66 -0.37 -2.58
C PRO A 79 -7.48 -1.35 -2.68
N LEU A 80 -6.69 -1.45 -1.62
CA LEU A 80 -5.76 -2.56 -1.50
C LEU A 80 -6.56 -3.85 -1.26
N VAL A 81 -6.22 -4.92 -1.98
CA VAL A 81 -6.92 -6.20 -1.86
C VAL A 81 -5.96 -7.26 -1.35
N ILE A 82 -6.33 -7.95 -0.28
CA ILE A 82 -5.70 -9.16 0.22
C ILE A 82 -6.71 -10.28 0.02
N LEU A 83 -6.36 -11.27 -0.81
CA LEU A 83 -7.20 -12.44 -0.99
C LEU A 83 -7.01 -13.41 0.18
N VAL A 84 -8.11 -13.99 0.66
CA VAL A 84 -8.11 -14.96 1.77
C VAL A 84 -8.95 -16.16 1.36
N THR A 85 -8.34 -17.28 1.01
CA THR A 85 -9.07 -18.42 0.45
C THR A 85 -8.47 -19.77 0.85
N ALA A 86 -9.26 -20.84 0.80
CA ALA A 86 -8.78 -22.21 0.99
C ALA A 86 -8.00 -22.77 -0.23
N HIS A 87 -8.05 -22.10 -1.38
CA HIS A 87 -7.61 -22.63 -2.66
C HIS A 87 -6.33 -21.96 -3.18
N THR A 88 -5.20 -22.69 -3.14
CA THR A 88 -3.89 -22.19 -3.59
C THR A 88 -3.75 -22.08 -5.12
N GLN A 89 -4.64 -22.71 -5.89
CA GLN A 89 -4.58 -22.73 -7.35
C GLN A 89 -4.82 -21.37 -8.02
N TYR A 90 -5.36 -20.40 -7.31
CA TYR A 90 -5.68 -19.08 -7.83
C TYR A 90 -4.54 -18.07 -7.76
N THR A 91 -3.36 -18.46 -7.25
CA THR A 91 -2.20 -17.56 -7.08
C THR A 91 -1.81 -16.82 -8.36
N ILE A 92 -1.82 -17.53 -9.53
CA ILE A 92 -1.48 -16.91 -10.83
C ILE A 92 -2.53 -15.84 -11.21
N LYS A 93 -3.81 -16.09 -10.94
CA LYS A 93 -4.88 -15.14 -11.23
C LYS A 93 -4.79 -13.92 -10.31
N ALA A 94 -4.47 -14.13 -9.03
CA ALA A 94 -4.22 -13.06 -8.05
C ALA A 94 -3.10 -12.10 -8.53
N VAL A 95 -2.00 -12.64 -9.06
CA VAL A 95 -0.90 -11.83 -9.62
C VAL A 95 -1.38 -10.98 -10.81
N LYS A 96 -2.22 -11.51 -11.69
CA LYS A 96 -2.76 -10.76 -12.84
C LYS A 96 -3.63 -9.57 -12.42
N HIS A 97 -4.42 -9.71 -11.35
CA HIS A 97 -5.25 -8.65 -10.78
C HIS A 97 -4.47 -7.72 -9.83
N GLN A 98 -3.14 -7.87 -9.75
CA GLN A 98 -2.26 -7.01 -8.94
C GLN A 98 -2.73 -6.85 -7.49
N VAL A 99 -3.31 -7.92 -6.90
CA VAL A 99 -3.69 -7.89 -5.48
C VAL A 99 -2.47 -7.65 -4.61
N PHE A 100 -2.67 -7.05 -3.44
CA PHE A 100 -1.56 -6.75 -2.55
C PHE A 100 -0.92 -8.02 -2.01
N ASP A 101 -1.74 -8.99 -1.59
CA ASP A 101 -1.26 -10.24 -1.01
C ASP A 101 -2.32 -11.35 -1.12
N TYR A 102 -1.92 -12.55 -0.72
CA TYR A 102 -2.72 -13.77 -0.79
C TYR A 102 -2.46 -14.62 0.45
N LEU A 103 -3.51 -14.84 1.26
CA LEU A 103 -3.48 -15.64 2.47
C LEU A 103 -4.27 -16.93 2.29
N VAL A 104 -3.74 -18.04 2.78
CA VAL A 104 -4.39 -19.35 2.72
C VAL A 104 -5.17 -19.62 4.00
N LYS A 105 -6.43 -20.04 3.89
CA LYS A 105 -7.24 -20.49 5.04
C LYS A 105 -6.76 -21.87 5.51
N PRO A 106 -6.66 -22.10 6.83
CA PRO A 106 -6.93 -21.20 7.94
C PRO A 106 -5.80 -20.17 8.08
N VAL A 107 -6.12 -18.89 8.08
CA VAL A 107 -5.12 -17.81 8.19
C VAL A 107 -4.26 -18.01 9.44
N ASP A 108 -2.97 -18.10 9.21
CA ASP A 108 -1.95 -18.14 10.27
C ASP A 108 -1.66 -16.73 10.79
N ILE A 109 -1.42 -16.60 12.10
CA ILE A 109 -1.20 -15.27 12.70
C ILE A 109 0.13 -14.67 12.26
N ASP A 110 1.19 -15.49 12.15
CA ASP A 110 2.52 -14.99 11.77
C ASP A 110 2.51 -14.53 10.30
N GLU A 111 1.81 -15.27 9.40
CA GLU A 111 1.62 -14.89 8.00
C GLU A 111 0.79 -13.60 7.87
N LEU A 112 -0.25 -13.43 8.71
CA LEU A 112 -1.04 -12.22 8.75
C LEU A 112 -0.21 -11.02 9.26
N GLU A 113 0.62 -11.20 10.30
CA GLU A 113 1.52 -10.16 10.82
C GLU A 113 2.49 -9.71 9.73
N ASP A 114 3.14 -10.64 9.04
CA ASP A 114 4.05 -10.33 7.93
C ASP A 114 3.34 -9.58 6.80
N THR A 115 2.12 -9.97 6.46
CA THR A 115 1.30 -9.30 5.43
C THR A 115 0.92 -7.89 5.86
N VAL A 116 0.47 -7.70 7.11
CA VAL A 116 0.15 -6.38 7.65
C VAL A 116 1.40 -5.52 7.72
N ASP A 117 2.53 -6.05 8.13
CA ASP A 117 3.80 -5.33 8.16
C ASP A 117 4.23 -4.86 6.76
N ARG A 118 4.14 -5.72 5.73
CA ARG A 118 4.38 -5.35 4.33
C ARG A 118 3.40 -4.27 3.86
N LEU A 119 2.12 -4.42 4.21
CA LEU A 119 1.08 -3.45 3.90
C LEU A 119 1.41 -2.08 4.50
N ILE A 120 1.70 -2.06 5.79
CA ILE A 120 2.07 -0.85 6.52
C ILE A 120 3.35 -0.25 5.92
N LYS A 121 4.39 -1.04 5.70
CA LYS A 121 5.62 -0.58 5.03
C LYS A 121 5.29 0.03 3.66
N ARG A 122 4.50 -0.63 2.80
CA ARG A 122 4.11 -0.10 1.48
C ARG A 122 3.35 1.23 1.58
N LEU A 123 2.45 1.36 2.53
CA LEU A 123 1.69 2.60 2.74
C LEU A 123 2.55 3.71 3.33
N TYR A 124 3.52 3.38 4.16
CA TYR A 124 4.43 4.34 4.81
C TYR A 124 5.67 4.65 3.97
N SER A 125 6.15 3.75 3.12
CA SER A 125 7.13 4.04 2.07
C SER A 125 6.54 4.87 0.91
N ASN A 126 5.27 5.12 0.99
CA ASN A 126 4.36 6.03 0.31
C ASN A 126 4.84 6.61 -1.04
N PRO A 127 4.53 5.94 -2.16
CA PRO A 127 4.62 6.58 -3.46
C PRO A 127 3.73 7.85 -3.55
N PHE A 128 2.70 7.98 -2.70
CA PHE A 128 1.86 9.18 -2.63
C PHE A 128 2.54 10.33 -1.89
N LYS A 129 3.29 10.05 -0.81
CA LYS A 129 4.20 11.05 -0.21
C LYS A 129 5.34 11.38 -1.16
N MET A 130 5.91 10.39 -1.83
CA MET A 130 6.91 10.59 -2.86
C MET A 130 6.33 11.37 -4.05
N ARG A 131 5.15 11.04 -4.54
CA ARG A 131 4.49 11.80 -5.63
C ARG A 131 4.14 13.23 -5.21
N LYS A 132 3.63 13.44 -4.00
CA LYS A 132 3.39 14.77 -3.43
C LYS A 132 4.71 15.51 -3.20
N LEU A 133 5.75 14.79 -2.76
CA LEU A 133 7.11 15.29 -2.61
C LEU A 133 7.68 15.73 -3.97
N PHE A 134 7.58 14.87 -4.99
CA PHE A 134 8.02 15.19 -6.35
C PHE A 134 7.24 16.36 -6.94
N ASN A 135 5.94 16.47 -6.69
CA ASN A 135 5.14 17.62 -7.14
C ASN A 135 5.51 18.96 -6.47
N MET A 136 6.20 18.92 -5.33
CA MET A 136 6.67 20.12 -4.62
C MET A 136 8.10 20.52 -5.02
N LEU A 137 8.82 19.62 -5.70
CA LEU A 137 10.20 19.82 -6.10
C LEU A 137 10.27 20.24 -7.58
N SER A 138 11.24 21.08 -7.92
CA SER A 138 11.58 21.37 -9.30
C SER A 138 12.29 20.17 -9.95
N ASP A 139 12.33 20.11 -11.29
CA ASP A 139 13.02 19.04 -12.03
C ASP A 139 14.50 18.90 -11.62
N ARG A 140 15.16 20.03 -11.32
CA ARG A 140 16.54 20.05 -10.83
C ARG A 140 16.68 19.51 -9.41
N GLU A 141 15.74 19.82 -8.53
CA GLU A 141 15.69 19.26 -7.18
C GLU A 141 15.39 17.75 -7.21
N ILE A 142 14.53 17.30 -8.12
CA ILE A 142 14.26 15.87 -8.35
C ILE A 142 15.54 15.16 -8.82
N SER A 143 16.28 15.76 -9.76
CA SER A 143 17.53 15.17 -10.24
C SER A 143 18.56 15.04 -9.11
N VAL A 144 18.71 16.07 -8.27
CA VAL A 144 19.60 16.03 -7.10
C VAL A 144 19.13 15.00 -6.07
N LEU A 145 17.80 14.89 -5.84
CA LEU A 145 17.22 13.94 -4.88
C LEU A 145 17.49 12.49 -5.30
N LYS A 146 17.40 12.16 -6.60
CA LYS A 146 17.73 10.83 -7.12
C LYS A 146 19.15 10.41 -6.75
N TYR A 147 20.13 11.28 -6.98
CA TYR A 147 21.51 10.99 -6.63
C TYR A 147 21.78 10.94 -5.12
N ILE A 148 21.01 11.69 -4.31
CA ILE A 148 21.04 11.53 -2.85
C ILE A 148 20.58 10.12 -2.44
N PHE A 149 19.54 9.58 -3.06
CA PHE A 149 19.05 8.22 -2.80
C PHE A 149 20.02 7.13 -3.26
N GLU A 150 20.82 7.41 -4.31
CA GLU A 150 21.92 6.55 -4.76
C GLU A 150 23.16 6.64 -3.83
N GLY A 151 23.09 7.44 -2.76
CA GLY A 151 24.19 7.60 -1.81
C GLY A 151 25.33 8.49 -2.27
N LYS A 152 25.17 9.23 -3.38
CA LYS A 152 26.22 10.10 -3.91
C LYS A 152 26.48 11.31 -3.03
N THR A 153 27.76 11.67 -2.92
CA THR A 153 28.22 12.89 -2.26
C THR A 153 27.84 14.14 -3.06
N SER A 154 27.88 15.31 -2.43
CA SER A 154 27.60 16.57 -3.13
C SER A 154 28.61 16.86 -4.28
N GLN A 155 29.84 16.40 -4.16
CA GLN A 155 30.86 16.55 -5.21
C GLN A 155 30.55 15.67 -6.43
N GLU A 156 30.16 14.41 -6.20
CA GLU A 156 29.75 13.48 -7.27
C GLU A 156 28.48 13.98 -7.96
N ILE A 157 27.50 14.49 -7.19
CA ILE A 157 26.28 15.09 -7.76
C ILE A 157 26.60 16.30 -8.63
N ALA A 158 27.53 17.16 -8.20
CA ALA A 158 27.95 18.32 -8.95
C ALA A 158 28.59 17.93 -10.29
N ALA A 159 29.43 16.90 -10.28
CA ALA A 159 30.05 16.36 -11.48
C ALA A 159 29.02 15.74 -12.45
N GLU A 160 28.12 14.89 -11.94
CA GLU A 160 27.10 14.21 -12.76
C GLU A 160 26.11 15.18 -13.42
N LEU A 161 25.71 16.23 -12.69
CA LEU A 161 24.73 17.19 -13.18
C LEU A 161 25.36 18.41 -13.89
N TYR A 162 26.68 18.45 -13.99
CA TYR A 162 27.45 19.56 -14.58
C TYR A 162 27.10 20.92 -13.96
N ILE A 163 26.98 20.97 -12.61
CA ILE A 163 26.67 22.19 -11.84
C ILE A 163 27.70 22.41 -10.74
N SER A 164 27.75 23.63 -10.18
CA SER A 164 28.65 23.92 -9.10
C SER A 164 28.28 23.22 -7.78
N LEU A 165 29.27 22.93 -6.94
CA LEU A 165 29.04 22.36 -5.62
C LEU A 165 28.09 23.22 -4.79
N ASN A 166 28.21 24.56 -4.87
CA ASN A 166 27.33 25.51 -4.20
C ASN A 166 25.87 25.38 -4.69
N THR A 167 25.67 25.10 -5.97
CA THR A 167 24.34 24.86 -6.55
C THR A 167 23.73 23.58 -5.98
N VAL A 168 24.51 22.51 -5.84
CA VAL A 168 24.05 21.26 -5.19
C VAL A 168 23.67 21.51 -3.74
N HIS A 169 24.48 22.25 -2.96
CA HIS A 169 24.15 22.58 -1.58
C HIS A 169 22.86 23.41 -1.47
N THR A 170 22.63 24.32 -2.41
CA THR A 170 21.40 25.09 -2.47
C THR A 170 20.19 24.19 -2.75
N HIS A 171 20.27 23.28 -3.71
CA HIS A 171 19.20 22.31 -4.00
C HIS A 171 18.94 21.39 -2.81
N ARG A 172 19.98 20.84 -2.17
CA ARG A 172 19.82 20.00 -0.95
C ARG A 172 19.09 20.75 0.17
N ARG A 173 19.44 21.99 0.44
CA ARG A 173 18.75 22.81 1.45
C ARG A 173 17.29 23.07 1.08
N ASN A 174 17.00 23.36 -0.19
CA ASN A 174 15.65 23.59 -0.65
C ASN A 174 14.81 22.30 -0.58
N ILE A 175 15.38 21.15 -0.95
CA ILE A 175 14.74 19.83 -0.81
C ILE A 175 14.36 19.61 0.67
N LEU A 176 15.30 19.74 1.61
CA LEU A 176 15.01 19.57 3.04
C LEU A 176 13.89 20.50 3.51
N LYS A 177 13.93 21.78 3.12
CA LYS A 177 12.89 22.76 3.47
C LYS A 177 11.51 22.38 2.91
N LYS A 178 11.43 21.98 1.64
CA LYS A 178 10.18 21.62 0.97
C LYS A 178 9.61 20.30 1.47
N THR A 179 10.47 19.35 1.83
CA THR A 179 10.06 18.01 2.31
C THR A 179 9.77 17.98 3.80
N GLY A 180 10.19 18.98 4.54
CA GLY A 180 10.11 19.01 6.01
C GLY A 180 11.10 18.04 6.68
N ALA A 181 12.01 17.43 5.93
CA ALA A 181 13.03 16.55 6.47
C ALA A 181 14.10 17.36 7.23
N ARG A 182 14.52 16.84 8.38
CA ARG A 182 15.53 17.52 9.23
C ARG A 182 16.96 17.27 8.75
N SER A 183 17.15 16.16 8.01
CA SER A 183 18.47 15.74 7.52
C SER A 183 18.35 14.93 6.24
N VAL A 184 19.50 14.74 5.56
CA VAL A 184 19.60 13.81 4.41
C VAL A 184 19.29 12.37 4.82
N ILE A 185 19.65 12.00 6.05
CA ILE A 185 19.34 10.68 6.62
C ILE A 185 17.81 10.48 6.71
N ASP A 186 17.07 11.52 7.10
CA ASP A 186 15.60 11.45 7.13
C ASP A 186 15.01 11.30 5.73
N LEU A 187 15.61 11.96 4.72
CA LEU A 187 15.22 11.77 3.32
C LEU A 187 15.49 10.35 2.83
N ILE A 188 16.65 9.78 3.15
CA ILE A 188 17.02 8.41 2.80
C ILE A 188 16.09 7.42 3.50
N LYS A 189 15.78 7.62 4.78
CA LYS A 189 14.79 6.79 5.49
C LYS A 189 13.38 6.87 4.88
N LEU A 190 12.98 7.99 4.30
CA LEU A 190 11.73 8.10 3.56
C LEU A 190 11.75 7.25 2.28
N ASN A 191 12.93 6.96 1.72
CA ASN A 191 13.11 6.14 0.52
C ASN A 191 13.42 4.67 0.84
N SER A 192 14.21 4.38 1.87
CA SER A 192 14.66 3.01 2.21
C SER A 192 13.57 2.11 2.81
N HIS A 193 12.40 2.66 3.10
CA HIS A 193 11.22 1.87 3.46
C HIS A 193 10.42 1.42 2.22
N GLY A 194 11.01 1.50 1.02
CA GLY A 194 10.40 1.15 -0.26
C GLY A 194 11.13 0.09 -1.09
N TYR A 195 12.26 -0.43 -0.63
CA TYR A 195 13.05 -1.45 -1.34
C TYR A 195 13.64 -2.45 -0.34
N ASP A 196 12.82 -3.36 0.17
CA ASP A 196 13.19 -4.71 0.60
C ASP A 196 11.98 -5.62 0.45
#